data_d73c6d3991e99019c1d3b81dbf338dc4
#
_entry.id   d73c6d3991e99019c1d3b81dbf338dc4
#
_cell.length_a   1.000
_cell.length_b   1.000
_cell.length_c   1.000
_cell.angle_alpha   90.00
_cell.angle_beta   90.00
_cell.angle_gamma   90.00
#
_symmetry.space_group_name_H-M   'P 1'
#
loop_
_entity.id
_entity.type
_entity.pdbx_description
1 polymer ?
#
loop_
_entity_poly.entity_id
_entity_poly.type
_entity_poly.pdbx_seq_one_letter_code
_entity_poly.pdbx_strand_id
1 'polypeptide(L)'
;MTQITNTRLQGRTWQRIALTAAAGVLGIFGAVFTVTNRASGDHLTTSDNPGKLPSALYASAIAETYDFKFGPNPFAPSNATSVTGTFIPAEMFLSSARCGACHTDAHAQWRQSAHGNAFREPFYQKNVKDLQNQKGIEFTRHCESCHNPAALFSGALTKGSKVKRPFDDDGVSCIACHSIQSATGRGIGGYVMGEPALLVKEDGTHLLAGITDQQILDDIPSHRRAMMRPLLKTADFCAACHKSQVPKELNDYKFIRAFAVGDEYQMSSFSKESPHPYYVRDKETCNTCHMKREPAPLFDVSAKLGKLASHRWPAANTAIPVFYKWPEQLDAVNKFLETDALGIDIFALRRKSPGTGPEEFIAPLNRSSFSIKPADRITAEVVITNKNIGHSFPPELRDFYEAFVEFTVTDEQGQTLYQSGFIKPNGYLDETAHNYKTYLVKLDGSYNDKHHIWRTRGIAQNNQIQSGRSDVARYQFRVPQEVAGPLHIKARVQYRRFTRVFSDYALGKSVEVLGTAWDRIH
;
A
#
# COMPACT_ATOMS: atom_id res chain seq x y z
N MET A 1 -18.73 48.60 2.81
CA MET A 1 -19.56 48.69 4.01
C MET A 1 -20.86 47.95 3.74
N THR A 2 -21.00 46.73 4.24
CA THR A 2 -22.26 46.01 4.26
C THR A 2 -22.25 45.14 5.50
N GLN A 3 -23.15 45.48 6.45
CA GLN A 3 -23.30 44.84 7.75
C GLN A 3 -23.93 43.46 7.59
N ILE A 4 -23.41 42.48 8.33
CA ILE A 4 -24.02 41.15 8.51
C ILE A 4 -24.69 41.15 9.89
N THR A 5 -26.01 41.03 9.89
CA THR A 5 -26.86 40.92 11.09
C THR A 5 -26.90 39.46 11.58
N ASN A 6 -26.59 39.28 12.85
CA ASN A 6 -26.73 38.07 13.64
C ASN A 6 -28.20 37.77 13.95
N THR A 7 -28.69 36.58 13.60
CA THR A 7 -30.00 36.10 14.09
C THR A 7 -29.76 34.88 15.00
N ARG A 8 -30.04 35.08 16.29
CA ARG A 8 -30.12 34.01 17.31
C ARG A 8 -31.38 33.18 17.07
N LEU A 9 -31.25 31.87 17.07
CA LEU A 9 -32.38 30.95 17.24
C LEU A 9 -32.31 30.32 18.64
N GLN A 10 -33.41 30.52 19.34
CA GLN A 10 -33.68 30.06 20.70
C GLN A 10 -33.96 28.56 20.76
N GLY A 11 -33.67 27.99 21.92
CA GLY A 11 -33.72 26.59 22.24
C GLY A 11 -35.05 25.87 22.17
N ARG A 12 -35.00 24.60 21.99
CA ARG A 12 -36.06 23.64 22.33
C ARG A 12 -35.54 22.61 23.33
N THR A 13 -36.20 22.61 24.46
CA THR A 13 -36.11 21.65 25.56
C THR A 13 -36.49 20.23 25.13
N TRP A 14 -35.68 19.26 25.48
CA TRP A 14 -36.03 17.85 25.42
C TRP A 14 -36.42 17.35 26.81
N GLN A 15 -37.64 16.82 26.92
CA GLN A 15 -38.18 16.17 28.10
C GLN A 15 -37.49 14.82 28.33
N ARG A 16 -37.11 14.60 29.60
CA ARG A 16 -36.62 13.32 30.10
C ARG A 16 -37.81 12.38 30.28
N ILE A 17 -37.72 11.19 29.67
CA ILE A 17 -38.58 10.06 30.00
C ILE A 17 -37.80 9.18 30.96
N ALA A 18 -38.27 9.05 32.17
CA ALA A 18 -37.79 8.11 33.16
C ALA A 18 -38.46 6.75 32.93
N LEU A 19 -37.69 5.70 32.74
CA LEU A 19 -38.15 4.31 32.78
C LEU A 19 -37.68 3.70 34.09
N THR A 20 -38.62 3.35 34.93
CA THR A 20 -38.47 2.55 36.16
C THR A 20 -38.09 1.11 35.84
N ALA A 21 -36.98 0.64 36.39
CA ALA A 21 -36.60 -0.76 36.37
C ALA A 21 -37.14 -1.46 37.62
N ALA A 22 -37.89 -2.52 37.41
CA ALA A 22 -38.30 -3.44 38.44
C ALA A 22 -37.18 -4.44 38.77
N ALA A 23 -36.88 -4.55 40.06
CA ALA A 23 -35.91 -5.50 40.60
C ALA A 23 -36.53 -6.91 40.68
N GLY A 24 -35.82 -7.90 40.10
CA GLY A 24 -36.04 -9.30 40.30
C GLY A 24 -34.81 -9.92 40.96
N VAL A 25 -34.97 -10.31 42.21
CA VAL A 25 -34.01 -11.06 43.03
C VAL A 25 -34.08 -12.51 42.66
N LEU A 26 -32.96 -13.15 42.30
CA LEU A 26 -32.80 -14.62 42.38
C LEU A 26 -31.33 -15.02 42.63
N GLY A 27 -31.17 -15.60 43.74
CA GLY A 27 -30.43 -16.76 44.24
C GLY A 27 -28.94 -16.86 43.89
N ILE A 28 -28.13 -16.59 44.91
CA ILE A 28 -26.69 -16.89 45.01
C ILE A 28 -26.52 -18.36 45.34
N PHE A 29 -25.79 -19.15 44.53
CA PHE A 29 -25.05 -20.30 44.98
C PHE A 29 -23.55 -20.04 44.84
N GLY A 30 -22.93 -19.71 45.95
CA GLY A 30 -21.49 -19.61 46.07
C GLY A 30 -20.86 -20.98 46.16
N ALA A 31 -19.98 -21.31 45.23
CA ALA A 31 -18.99 -22.35 45.40
C ALA A 31 -17.66 -21.68 45.76
N VAL A 32 -17.29 -21.79 47.03
CA VAL A 32 -15.98 -21.39 47.53
C VAL A 32 -14.99 -22.48 47.12
N PHE A 33 -14.14 -22.17 46.12
CA PHE A 33 -12.93 -22.97 45.87
C PHE A 33 -11.78 -22.38 46.66
N THR A 34 -11.42 -23.06 47.75
CA THR A 34 -10.16 -22.85 48.46
C THR A 34 -9.01 -23.34 47.59
N VAL A 35 -8.23 -22.43 47.07
CA VAL A 35 -6.95 -22.73 46.43
C VAL A 35 -5.90 -22.88 47.50
N THR A 36 -5.53 -24.12 47.81
CA THR A 36 -4.36 -24.42 48.62
C THR A 36 -3.12 -24.28 47.76
N ASN A 37 -2.32 -23.27 48.07
CA ASN A 37 -0.94 -23.13 47.56
C ASN A 37 -0.12 -24.37 47.96
N ARG A 38 0.21 -25.21 47.01
CA ARG A 38 1.37 -26.10 47.08
C ARG A 38 2.34 -25.70 46.02
N ALA A 39 3.38 -24.98 46.42
CA ALA A 39 4.61 -24.84 45.65
C ALA A 39 5.25 -26.24 45.58
N SER A 40 5.13 -26.92 44.48
CA SER A 40 6.01 -28.00 44.05
C SER A 40 6.54 -27.58 42.66
N GLY A 41 7.83 -27.27 42.63
CA GLY A 41 8.55 -27.07 41.39
C GLY A 41 8.60 -28.36 40.59
N ASP A 42 7.65 -28.53 39.70
CA ASP A 42 7.80 -29.48 38.62
C ASP A 42 8.36 -28.69 37.42
N HIS A 43 9.61 -28.98 37.12
CA HIS A 43 10.20 -28.68 35.83
C HIS A 43 9.25 -29.18 34.74
N LEU A 44 8.59 -28.28 34.03
CA LEU A 44 7.98 -28.57 32.74
C LEU A 44 9.09 -29.13 31.85
N THR A 45 9.20 -30.44 31.81
CA THR A 45 9.96 -31.15 30.80
C THR A 45 9.34 -30.74 29.48
N THR A 46 10.08 -29.96 28.72
CA THR A 46 9.78 -29.67 27.32
C THR A 46 9.64 -31.01 26.61
N SER A 47 8.42 -31.39 26.29
CA SER A 47 8.20 -32.56 25.44
C SER A 47 8.90 -32.27 24.13
N ASP A 48 9.64 -33.25 23.61
CA ASP A 48 10.46 -33.17 22.40
C ASP A 48 9.69 -32.93 21.08
N ASN A 49 8.51 -32.32 21.18
CA ASN A 49 7.68 -32.01 20.03
C ASN A 49 6.93 -30.67 20.23
N PRO A 50 7.57 -29.50 19.89
CA PRO A 50 7.00 -28.18 20.12
C PRO A 50 5.73 -27.87 19.29
N GLY A 51 5.27 -28.79 18.43
CA GLY A 51 4.10 -28.63 17.57
C GLY A 51 2.76 -29.09 18.19
N LYS A 52 2.67 -29.35 19.50
CA LYS A 52 1.48 -29.95 20.12
C LYS A 52 0.80 -29.15 21.23
N LEU A 53 1.14 -27.87 21.43
CA LEU A 53 0.34 -27.07 22.36
C LEU A 53 -0.99 -26.73 21.68
N PRO A 54 -2.14 -27.04 22.27
CA PRO A 54 -3.42 -26.54 21.79
C PRO A 54 -3.37 -25.03 21.68
N SER A 55 -3.98 -24.46 20.64
CA SER A 55 -3.96 -23.01 20.37
C SER A 55 -4.36 -22.16 21.57
N ALA A 56 -5.28 -22.65 22.41
CA ALA A 56 -5.69 -21.96 23.63
C ALA A 56 -4.57 -21.88 24.69
N LEU A 57 -3.79 -22.96 24.88
CA LEU A 57 -2.65 -22.94 25.79
C LEU A 57 -1.52 -22.03 25.32
N TYR A 58 -1.25 -22.05 24.03
CA TYR A 58 -0.29 -21.12 23.43
C TYR A 58 -0.72 -19.66 23.66
N ALA A 59 -1.97 -19.33 23.37
CA ALA A 59 -2.50 -17.98 23.53
C ALA A 59 -2.43 -17.52 24.99
N SER A 60 -2.72 -18.38 25.96
CA SER A 60 -2.61 -18.07 27.37
C SER A 60 -1.16 -17.81 27.78
N ALA A 61 -0.23 -18.66 27.36
CA ALA A 61 1.20 -18.49 27.67
C ALA A 61 1.79 -17.19 27.08
N ILE A 62 1.38 -16.82 25.87
CA ILE A 62 1.79 -15.53 25.29
C ILE A 62 1.18 -14.37 26.07
N ALA A 63 -0.11 -14.44 26.44
CA ALA A 63 -0.81 -13.36 27.12
C ALA A 63 -0.21 -13.02 28.50
N GLU A 64 0.44 -13.96 29.18
CA GLU A 64 1.10 -13.73 30.49
C GLU A 64 2.25 -12.69 30.40
N THR A 65 2.93 -12.59 29.28
CA THR A 65 4.09 -11.71 29.09
C THR A 65 3.86 -10.61 28.06
N TYR A 66 2.69 -10.61 27.42
CA TYR A 66 2.37 -9.69 26.35
C TYR A 66 1.96 -8.31 26.88
N ASP A 67 2.44 -7.27 26.20
CA ASP A 67 2.05 -5.89 26.51
C ASP A 67 0.76 -5.50 25.77
N PHE A 68 -0.34 -5.41 26.53
CA PHE A 68 -1.66 -4.96 26.06
C PHE A 68 -1.80 -3.42 26.08
N LYS A 69 -0.76 -2.70 25.70
CA LYS A 69 -0.64 -1.23 25.75
C LYS A 69 -1.86 -0.46 25.21
N PHE A 70 -2.53 -0.99 24.21
CA PHE A 70 -3.65 -0.32 23.52
C PHE A 70 -5.03 -0.89 23.88
N GLY A 71 -5.15 -1.62 24.98
CA GLY A 71 -6.39 -2.23 25.44
C GLY A 71 -6.49 -3.73 25.15
N PRO A 72 -7.67 -4.32 25.29
CA PRO A 72 -7.84 -5.77 25.29
C PRO A 72 -7.62 -6.46 23.94
N ASN A 73 -7.69 -5.70 22.82
CA ASN A 73 -7.33 -6.27 21.51
C ASN A 73 -5.82 -6.39 21.41
N PRO A 74 -5.24 -7.61 21.38
CA PRO A 74 -3.79 -7.80 21.35
C PRO A 74 -3.13 -7.28 20.09
N PHE A 75 -3.89 -7.08 19.02
CA PHE A 75 -3.38 -6.65 17.72
C PHE A 75 -3.41 -5.12 17.54
N ALA A 76 -4.00 -4.39 18.50
CA ALA A 76 -4.04 -2.93 18.44
C ALA A 76 -2.60 -2.34 18.51
N PRO A 77 -2.34 -1.21 17.81
CA PRO A 77 -3.28 -0.28 17.17
C PRO A 77 -3.64 -0.63 15.72
N SER A 78 -3.43 -1.85 15.24
CA SER A 78 -4.00 -2.33 13.99
C SER A 78 -5.51 -2.64 14.15
N ASN A 79 -6.23 -2.71 13.02
CA ASN A 79 -7.64 -3.12 13.00
C ASN A 79 -7.80 -4.64 12.78
N ALA A 80 -6.71 -5.38 12.74
CA ALA A 80 -6.71 -6.83 12.59
C ALA A 80 -7.30 -7.52 13.83
N THR A 81 -7.92 -8.67 13.61
CA THR A 81 -8.29 -9.60 14.66
C THR A 81 -8.20 -11.03 14.14
N SER A 82 -8.15 -12.02 15.05
CA SER A 82 -8.32 -13.43 14.72
C SER A 82 -9.75 -13.88 14.99
N VAL A 83 -10.15 -15.03 14.48
CA VAL A 83 -11.49 -15.62 14.76
C VAL A 83 -11.74 -15.87 16.24
N THR A 84 -10.68 -16.13 17.01
CA THR A 84 -10.74 -16.34 18.46
C THR A 84 -10.54 -15.05 19.25
N GLY A 85 -10.19 -13.93 18.58
CA GLY A 85 -9.81 -12.68 19.24
C GLY A 85 -8.45 -12.72 19.94
N THR A 86 -7.68 -13.81 19.79
CA THR A 86 -6.40 -14.02 20.48
C THR A 86 -5.31 -14.57 19.54
N PHE A 87 -4.16 -14.91 20.10
CA PHE A 87 -2.97 -15.33 19.36
C PHE A 87 -3.13 -16.67 18.65
N ILE A 88 -2.42 -16.82 17.54
CA ILE A 88 -2.31 -18.03 16.74
C ILE A 88 -0.88 -18.55 16.89
N PRO A 89 -0.67 -19.85 17.18
CA PRO A 89 0.67 -20.42 17.31
C PRO A 89 1.57 -20.10 16.11
N ALA A 90 2.81 -19.70 16.40
CA ALA A 90 3.76 -19.27 15.37
C ALA A 90 4.04 -20.36 14.33
N GLU A 91 4.06 -21.62 14.75
CA GLU A 91 4.25 -22.80 13.90
C GLU A 91 3.12 -23.05 12.92
N MET A 92 1.94 -22.45 13.12
CA MET A 92 0.83 -22.52 12.16
C MET A 92 1.06 -21.64 10.94
N PHE A 93 1.96 -20.67 11.03
CA PHE A 93 2.38 -19.86 9.88
C PHE A 93 3.51 -20.58 9.13
N LEU A 94 3.14 -21.60 8.38
CA LEU A 94 4.08 -22.39 7.59
C LEU A 94 4.87 -21.51 6.64
N SER A 95 6.16 -21.85 6.44
CA SER A 95 6.98 -21.18 5.40
C SER A 95 6.35 -21.34 4.03
N SER A 96 6.39 -20.26 3.24
CA SER A 96 5.91 -20.25 1.86
C SER A 96 6.65 -21.25 0.95
N ALA A 97 7.87 -21.65 1.32
CA ALA A 97 8.61 -22.70 0.63
C ALA A 97 7.87 -24.05 0.64
N ARG A 98 7.08 -24.32 1.70
CA ARG A 98 6.21 -25.52 1.79
C ARG A 98 5.17 -25.53 0.66
N CYS A 99 4.60 -24.39 0.35
CA CYS A 99 3.64 -24.23 -0.75
C CYS A 99 4.35 -24.32 -2.11
N GLY A 100 5.55 -23.76 -2.20
CA GLY A 100 6.38 -23.74 -3.40
C GLY A 100 6.79 -25.11 -3.93
N ALA A 101 6.71 -26.17 -3.12
CA ALA A 101 6.98 -27.53 -3.57
C ALA A 101 6.02 -28.00 -4.68
N CYS A 102 4.76 -27.52 -4.66
CA CYS A 102 3.73 -27.84 -5.64
C CYS A 102 3.31 -26.61 -6.47
N HIS A 103 3.23 -25.44 -5.84
CA HIS A 103 2.86 -24.16 -6.48
C HIS A 103 4.11 -23.41 -6.93
N THR A 104 4.86 -24.00 -7.85
CA THR A 104 6.19 -23.57 -8.26
C THR A 104 6.21 -22.18 -8.88
N ASP A 105 5.32 -21.90 -9.84
CA ASP A 105 5.24 -20.60 -10.49
C ASP A 105 4.68 -19.52 -9.57
N ALA A 106 3.61 -19.82 -8.83
CA ALA A 106 3.03 -18.88 -7.86
C ALA A 106 4.08 -18.49 -6.79
N HIS A 107 4.85 -19.45 -6.29
CA HIS A 107 5.89 -19.18 -5.30
C HIS A 107 7.05 -18.36 -5.88
N ALA A 108 7.53 -18.70 -7.09
CA ALA A 108 8.60 -17.96 -7.75
C ALA A 108 8.20 -16.49 -8.00
N GLN A 109 6.96 -16.25 -8.43
CA GLN A 109 6.40 -14.93 -8.64
C GLN A 109 6.25 -14.16 -7.31
N TRP A 110 5.64 -14.80 -6.30
CA TRP A 110 5.49 -14.22 -4.97
C TRP A 110 6.84 -13.86 -4.34
N ARG A 111 7.85 -14.73 -4.46
CA ARG A 111 9.17 -14.48 -3.89
C ARG A 111 9.84 -13.22 -4.41
N GLN A 112 9.59 -12.85 -5.68
CA GLN A 112 10.09 -11.62 -6.29
C GLN A 112 9.15 -10.41 -6.08
N SER A 113 7.95 -10.63 -5.59
CA SER A 113 6.94 -9.58 -5.41
C SER A 113 7.21 -8.70 -4.18
N ALA A 114 6.53 -7.56 -4.14
CA ALA A 114 6.53 -6.70 -2.96
C ALA A 114 5.90 -7.38 -1.74
N HIS A 115 4.92 -8.28 -1.91
CA HIS A 115 4.28 -9.00 -0.81
C HIS A 115 5.23 -9.97 -0.12
N GLY A 116 5.96 -10.80 -0.88
CA GLY A 116 6.95 -11.73 -0.32
C GLY A 116 8.16 -11.02 0.32
N ASN A 117 8.32 -9.72 0.06
CA ASN A 117 9.41 -8.92 0.59
C ASN A 117 8.95 -7.80 1.53
N ALA A 118 7.66 -7.75 1.84
CA ALA A 118 7.02 -6.64 2.54
C ALA A 118 7.68 -6.32 3.90
N PHE A 119 8.19 -7.32 4.60
CA PHE A 119 8.89 -7.12 5.87
C PHE A 119 10.40 -6.94 5.69
N ARG A 120 11.06 -7.79 4.91
CA ARG A 120 12.54 -7.88 4.87
C ARG A 120 13.23 -6.81 4.02
N GLU A 121 12.49 -6.06 3.21
CA GLU A 121 13.09 -5.06 2.34
C GLU A 121 13.70 -3.89 3.14
N PRO A 122 14.88 -3.38 2.75
CA PRO A 122 15.68 -2.49 3.60
C PRO A 122 15.04 -1.14 3.87
N PHE A 123 14.20 -0.63 2.97
CA PHE A 123 13.53 0.66 3.12
C PHE A 123 12.49 0.60 4.23
N TYR A 124 11.68 -0.47 4.26
CA TYR A 124 10.72 -0.73 5.33
C TYR A 124 11.44 -1.02 6.65
N GLN A 125 12.46 -1.88 6.64
CA GLN A 125 13.22 -2.23 7.83
C GLN A 125 13.82 -1.01 8.52
N LYS A 126 14.36 -0.05 7.75
CA LYS A 126 14.89 1.19 8.33
C LYS A 126 13.79 2.00 9.01
N ASN A 127 12.63 2.09 8.37
CA ASN A 127 11.52 2.89 8.87
C ASN A 127 10.88 2.26 10.12
N VAL A 128 10.57 0.96 10.09
CA VAL A 128 9.96 0.26 11.23
C VAL A 128 10.91 0.20 12.44
N LYS A 129 12.22 0.07 12.20
CA LYS A 129 13.22 0.12 13.27
C LYS A 129 13.26 1.51 13.94
N ASP A 130 13.14 2.59 13.18
CA ASP A 130 13.05 3.93 13.74
C ASP A 130 11.78 4.12 14.57
N LEU A 131 10.64 3.58 14.12
CA LEU A 131 9.41 3.56 14.92
C LEU A 131 9.60 2.79 16.22
N GLN A 132 10.17 1.59 16.15
CA GLN A 132 10.46 0.76 17.33
C GLN A 132 11.36 1.48 18.33
N ASN A 133 12.43 2.12 17.86
CA ASN A 133 13.37 2.84 18.70
C ASN A 133 12.77 4.09 19.35
N GLN A 134 11.86 4.78 18.66
CA GLN A 134 11.27 6.04 19.13
C GLN A 134 10.03 5.83 20.00
N LYS A 135 9.24 4.80 19.76
CA LYS A 135 7.95 4.60 20.42
C LYS A 135 7.80 3.24 21.12
N GLY A 136 8.50 2.23 20.69
CA GLY A 136 8.40 0.86 21.18
C GLY A 136 7.90 -0.13 20.12
N ILE A 137 8.18 -1.42 20.33
CA ILE A 137 7.82 -2.49 19.41
C ILE A 137 6.30 -2.63 19.27
N GLU A 138 5.54 -2.33 20.31
CA GLU A 138 4.08 -2.44 20.35
C GLU A 138 3.42 -1.55 19.29
N PHE A 139 4.04 -0.41 18.96
CA PHE A 139 3.56 0.49 17.92
C PHE A 139 3.72 -0.09 16.51
N THR A 140 4.67 -1.02 16.31
CA THR A 140 4.86 -1.68 15.00
C THR A 140 3.71 -2.60 14.63
N ARG A 141 2.83 -3.01 15.57
CA ARG A 141 1.59 -3.75 15.29
C ARG A 141 0.73 -3.06 14.23
N HIS A 142 0.79 -1.72 14.18
CA HIS A 142 0.15 -0.92 13.13
C HIS A 142 0.65 -1.28 11.72
N CYS A 143 1.93 -1.53 11.58
CA CYS A 143 2.59 -1.82 10.31
C CYS A 143 2.52 -3.30 9.95
N GLU A 144 2.74 -4.16 10.97
CA GLU A 144 2.95 -5.59 10.75
C GLU A 144 1.67 -6.35 10.39
N SER A 145 0.49 -5.76 10.61
CA SER A 145 -0.75 -6.33 10.08
C SER A 145 -0.78 -6.47 8.55
N CYS A 146 0.02 -5.65 7.85
CA CYS A 146 0.16 -5.66 6.39
C CYS A 146 1.54 -6.14 5.92
N HIS A 147 2.59 -5.99 6.75
CA HIS A 147 3.95 -6.30 6.35
C HIS A 147 4.47 -7.64 6.88
N ASN A 148 4.01 -8.08 8.05
CA ASN A 148 4.35 -9.38 8.64
C ASN A 148 3.20 -9.90 9.51
N PRO A 149 2.08 -10.36 8.93
CA PRO A 149 0.94 -10.86 9.69
C PRO A 149 1.29 -11.98 10.66
N ALA A 150 2.23 -12.87 10.31
CA ALA A 150 2.67 -13.94 11.19
C ALA A 150 3.27 -13.40 12.49
N ALA A 151 4.06 -12.33 12.44
CA ALA A 151 4.60 -11.69 13.62
C ALA A 151 3.52 -11.07 14.51
N LEU A 152 2.52 -10.45 13.90
CA LEU A 152 1.41 -9.85 14.63
C LEU A 152 0.57 -10.91 15.34
N PHE A 153 0.10 -11.91 14.60
CA PHE A 153 -0.83 -12.90 15.13
C PHE A 153 -0.20 -13.91 16.09
N SER A 154 1.10 -14.16 15.97
CA SER A 154 1.82 -15.01 16.92
C SER A 154 2.18 -14.33 18.25
N GLY A 155 1.84 -13.05 18.44
CA GLY A 155 2.19 -12.31 19.64
C GLY A 155 3.68 -11.93 19.73
N ALA A 156 4.39 -11.98 18.61
CA ALA A 156 5.83 -11.68 18.59
C ALA A 156 6.18 -10.18 18.66
N LEU A 157 5.17 -9.29 18.71
CA LEU A 157 5.39 -7.82 18.74
C LEU A 157 5.18 -7.29 20.16
N THR A 158 6.00 -7.78 21.08
CA THR A 158 6.05 -7.35 22.47
C THR A 158 7.49 -7.17 22.95
N LYS A 159 7.66 -6.45 24.04
CA LYS A 159 8.98 -6.19 24.64
C LYS A 159 9.71 -7.49 24.95
N GLY A 160 10.97 -7.59 24.56
CA GLY A 160 11.79 -8.80 24.77
C GLY A 160 11.66 -9.87 23.69
N SER A 161 10.80 -9.68 22.68
CA SER A 161 10.70 -10.61 21.54
C SER A 161 12.00 -10.76 20.78
N LYS A 162 12.22 -11.96 20.21
CA LYS A 162 13.40 -12.25 19.39
C LYS A 162 13.49 -11.31 18.18
N VAL A 163 14.70 -10.89 17.85
CA VAL A 163 14.96 -9.95 16.75
C VAL A 163 14.79 -10.60 15.38
N LYS A 164 15.03 -11.90 15.27
CA LYS A 164 14.89 -12.68 14.03
C LYS A 164 14.07 -13.93 14.28
N ARG A 165 13.03 -14.12 13.44
CA ARG A 165 12.04 -15.21 13.56
C ARG A 165 11.95 -15.96 12.23
N PRO A 166 11.55 -17.23 12.21
CA PRO A 166 11.50 -18.04 10.99
C PRO A 166 10.63 -17.43 9.88
N PHE A 167 9.53 -16.77 10.24
CA PHE A 167 8.58 -16.18 9.28
C PHE A 167 8.94 -14.76 8.80
N ASP A 168 9.99 -14.14 9.34
CA ASP A 168 10.35 -12.75 8.98
C ASP A 168 10.80 -12.61 7.52
N ASP A 169 11.29 -13.67 6.91
CA ASP A 169 11.70 -13.67 5.51
C ASP A 169 10.54 -13.80 4.51
N ASP A 170 9.33 -14.11 4.98
CA ASP A 170 8.18 -14.39 4.13
C ASP A 170 7.22 -13.19 3.96
N GLY A 171 7.35 -12.13 4.78
CA GLY A 171 6.50 -10.94 4.69
C GLY A 171 5.01 -11.30 4.76
N VAL A 172 4.25 -11.01 3.68
CA VAL A 172 2.89 -11.51 3.50
C VAL A 172 2.98 -12.90 2.88
N SER A 173 3.03 -13.92 3.73
CA SER A 173 3.22 -15.33 3.32
C SER A 173 1.97 -15.92 2.66
N CYS A 174 2.16 -17.02 1.94
CA CYS A 174 1.06 -17.75 1.30
C CYS A 174 -0.02 -18.11 2.33
N ILE A 175 0.37 -18.75 3.42
CA ILE A 175 -0.59 -19.21 4.44
C ILE A 175 -1.28 -18.04 5.17
N ALA A 176 -0.57 -16.94 5.44
CA ALA A 176 -1.17 -15.78 6.07
C ALA A 176 -2.25 -15.15 5.17
N CYS A 177 -1.92 -14.92 3.90
CA CYS A 177 -2.85 -14.35 2.92
C CYS A 177 -4.08 -15.26 2.73
N HIS A 178 -3.87 -16.56 2.51
CA HIS A 178 -4.93 -17.53 2.24
C HIS A 178 -5.76 -17.92 3.49
N SER A 179 -5.33 -17.55 4.70
CA SER A 179 -6.09 -17.78 5.93
C SER A 179 -7.02 -16.62 6.31
N ILE A 180 -6.99 -15.48 5.64
CA ILE A 180 -7.91 -14.36 5.88
C ILE A 180 -9.34 -14.79 5.55
N GLN A 181 -10.26 -14.66 6.52
CA GLN A 181 -11.65 -15.11 6.39
C GLN A 181 -12.61 -14.00 5.97
N SER A 182 -12.42 -12.81 6.49
CA SER A 182 -13.28 -11.66 6.17
C SER A 182 -12.49 -10.36 6.22
N ALA A 183 -12.99 -9.35 5.51
CA ALA A 183 -12.50 -7.98 5.57
C ALA A 183 -13.55 -7.09 6.25
N THR A 184 -13.09 -6.11 7.04
CA THR A 184 -13.96 -5.22 7.81
C THR A 184 -14.17 -3.86 7.15
N GLY A 185 -13.49 -3.59 6.04
CA GLY A 185 -13.50 -2.30 5.36
C GLY A 185 -12.76 -1.16 6.09
N ARG A 186 -12.18 -1.44 7.26
CA ARG A 186 -11.55 -0.41 8.13
C ARG A 186 -10.14 -0.04 7.71
N GLY A 187 -9.46 -0.86 6.89
CA GLY A 187 -8.03 -0.68 6.58
C GLY A 187 -7.11 -0.96 7.77
N ILE A 188 -5.82 -0.75 7.62
CA ILE A 188 -4.77 -1.08 8.62
C ILE A 188 -4.88 -2.53 9.09
N GLY A 189 -4.84 -3.47 8.14
CA GLY A 189 -5.10 -4.87 8.46
C GLY A 189 -6.54 -5.11 8.93
N GLY A 190 -7.50 -4.38 8.40
CA GLY A 190 -8.92 -4.53 8.73
C GLY A 190 -9.49 -5.84 8.23
N TYR A 191 -8.99 -6.96 8.75
CA TYR A 191 -9.41 -8.31 8.41
C TYR A 191 -9.47 -9.21 9.64
N VAL A 192 -10.16 -10.33 9.48
CA VAL A 192 -10.22 -11.42 10.47
C VAL A 192 -9.33 -12.55 9.96
N MET A 193 -8.26 -12.84 10.69
CA MET A 193 -7.39 -13.98 10.43
C MET A 193 -8.10 -15.26 10.91
N GLY A 194 -8.31 -16.18 9.98
CA GLY A 194 -8.75 -17.53 10.31
C GLY A 194 -7.63 -18.39 10.88
N GLU A 195 -8.00 -19.50 11.44
CA GLU A 195 -7.02 -20.51 11.81
C GLU A 195 -6.37 -21.07 10.53
N PRO A 196 -5.03 -20.99 10.39
CA PRO A 196 -4.34 -21.54 9.23
C PRO A 196 -4.59 -23.05 9.09
N ALA A 197 -4.85 -23.52 7.88
CA ALA A 197 -5.11 -24.93 7.61
C ALA A 197 -4.63 -25.31 6.21
N LEU A 198 -4.15 -26.53 6.03
CA LEU A 198 -3.88 -27.12 4.71
C LEU A 198 -5.10 -27.84 4.16
N LEU A 199 -5.95 -28.38 5.02
CA LEU A 199 -7.21 -28.99 4.66
C LEU A 199 -8.33 -28.45 5.56
N VAL A 200 -9.49 -28.18 4.97
CA VAL A 200 -10.74 -27.88 5.70
C VAL A 200 -11.78 -28.90 5.24
N LYS A 201 -12.18 -29.78 6.15
CA LYS A 201 -13.18 -30.83 5.87
C LYS A 201 -14.58 -30.24 5.67
N GLU A 202 -15.52 -31.04 5.22
CA GLU A 202 -16.91 -30.61 5.01
C GLU A 202 -17.61 -30.23 6.32
N ASP A 203 -17.25 -30.88 7.42
CA ASP A 203 -17.74 -30.57 8.76
C ASP A 203 -17.09 -29.32 9.38
N GLY A 204 -16.19 -28.66 8.66
CA GLY A 204 -15.46 -27.48 9.13
C GLY A 204 -14.18 -27.78 9.91
N THR A 205 -13.77 -29.04 10.04
CA THR A 205 -12.53 -29.40 10.74
C THR A 205 -11.30 -28.87 9.99
N HIS A 206 -10.45 -28.11 10.68
CA HIS A 206 -9.20 -27.57 10.19
C HIS A 206 -8.04 -28.51 10.48
N LEU A 207 -7.23 -28.84 9.49
CA LEU A 207 -6.06 -29.72 9.62
C LEU A 207 -4.82 -29.00 9.04
N LEU A 208 -3.76 -28.93 9.83
CA LEU A 208 -2.49 -28.30 9.46
C LEU A 208 -1.28 -29.15 9.87
N ALA A 209 -1.12 -29.39 11.18
CA ALA A 209 0.05 -30.09 11.73
C ALA A 209 0.06 -31.55 11.29
N GLY A 210 1.24 -32.01 10.84
CA GLY A 210 1.44 -33.38 10.41
C GLY A 210 0.80 -33.77 9.08
N ILE A 211 0.17 -32.84 8.36
CA ILE A 211 -0.41 -33.11 7.04
C ILE A 211 0.70 -33.31 6.03
N THR A 212 0.70 -34.48 5.39
CA THR A 212 1.62 -34.86 4.32
C THR A 212 1.13 -34.39 2.95
N ASP A 213 2.04 -34.37 1.97
CA ASP A 213 1.69 -34.03 0.58
C ASP A 213 0.68 -35.03 0.01
N GLN A 214 0.85 -36.32 0.34
CA GLN A 214 -0.07 -37.36 -0.12
C GLN A 214 -1.48 -37.11 0.39
N GLN A 215 -1.65 -36.72 1.67
CA GLN A 215 -2.97 -36.41 2.22
C GLN A 215 -3.61 -35.19 1.55
N ILE A 216 -2.82 -34.21 1.10
CA ILE A 216 -3.33 -33.09 0.31
C ILE A 216 -3.79 -33.57 -1.08
N LEU A 217 -2.99 -34.42 -1.74
CA LEU A 217 -3.30 -34.97 -3.07
C LEU A 217 -4.54 -35.87 -3.03
N ASP A 218 -4.73 -36.61 -1.94
CA ASP A 218 -5.87 -37.50 -1.73
C ASP A 218 -7.18 -36.71 -1.45
N ASP A 219 -7.08 -35.43 -1.01
CA ASP A 219 -8.25 -34.62 -0.67
C ASP A 219 -8.14 -33.16 -1.18
N ILE A 220 -7.98 -33.02 -2.49
CA ILE A 220 -7.94 -31.71 -3.17
C ILE A 220 -9.17 -30.83 -2.86
N PRO A 221 -10.41 -31.36 -2.73
CA PRO A 221 -11.55 -30.53 -2.33
C PRO A 221 -11.37 -29.85 -0.97
N SER A 222 -10.86 -30.55 0.04
CA SER A 222 -10.58 -29.97 1.36
C SER A 222 -9.45 -28.96 1.31
N HIS A 223 -8.40 -29.22 0.53
CA HIS A 223 -7.33 -28.25 0.30
C HIS A 223 -7.86 -26.98 -0.37
N ARG A 224 -8.69 -27.12 -1.37
CA ARG A 224 -9.30 -25.98 -2.04
C ARG A 224 -10.21 -25.17 -1.11
N ARG A 225 -10.96 -25.80 -0.21
CA ARG A 225 -11.75 -25.09 0.82
C ARG A 225 -10.87 -24.29 1.77
N ALA A 226 -9.73 -24.84 2.14
CA ALA A 226 -8.74 -24.14 2.99
C ALA A 226 -8.18 -22.89 2.31
N MET A 227 -7.80 -22.99 1.01
CA MET A 227 -7.01 -21.99 0.32
C MET A 227 -7.81 -21.00 -0.52
N MET A 228 -8.96 -21.39 -1.09
CA MET A 228 -9.64 -20.61 -2.12
C MET A 228 -11.01 -20.09 -1.67
N ARG A 229 -10.96 -19.05 -0.83
CA ARG A 229 -12.19 -18.37 -0.37
C ARG A 229 -12.69 -17.36 -1.41
N PRO A 230 -14.01 -17.16 -1.54
CA PRO A 230 -14.59 -16.14 -2.44
C PRO A 230 -14.05 -14.73 -2.19
N LEU A 231 -13.75 -14.39 -0.93
CA LEU A 231 -13.20 -13.10 -0.50
C LEU A 231 -11.94 -12.72 -1.29
N LEU A 232 -11.05 -13.67 -1.60
CA LEU A 232 -9.80 -13.44 -2.34
C LEU A 232 -10.01 -12.80 -3.71
N LYS A 233 -11.21 -12.84 -4.25
CA LYS A 233 -11.58 -12.25 -5.56
C LYS A 233 -12.25 -10.89 -5.45
N THR A 234 -12.37 -10.34 -4.25
CA THR A 234 -13.03 -9.06 -4.00
C THR A 234 -12.01 -7.93 -3.82
N ALA A 235 -12.43 -6.71 -4.11
CA ALA A 235 -11.62 -5.53 -3.81
C ALA A 235 -11.45 -5.32 -2.29
N ASP A 236 -12.42 -5.72 -1.48
CA ASP A 236 -12.39 -5.61 -0.03
C ASP A 236 -11.23 -6.38 0.60
N PHE A 237 -10.89 -7.54 0.02
CA PHE A 237 -9.74 -8.32 0.43
C PHE A 237 -8.44 -7.50 0.33
N CYS A 238 -8.20 -6.88 -0.81
CA CYS A 238 -7.02 -6.05 -1.04
C CYS A 238 -7.07 -4.77 -0.19
N ALA A 239 -8.24 -4.13 -0.10
CA ALA A 239 -8.46 -2.91 0.68
C ALA A 239 -8.25 -3.10 2.18
N ALA A 240 -8.28 -4.32 2.71
CA ALA A 240 -7.97 -4.60 4.11
C ALA A 240 -6.55 -4.11 4.50
N CYS A 241 -5.60 -4.17 3.56
CA CYS A 241 -4.22 -3.69 3.70
C CYS A 241 -3.95 -2.42 2.87
N HIS A 242 -4.54 -2.32 1.66
CA HIS A 242 -4.35 -1.16 0.76
C HIS A 242 -5.31 0.02 1.08
N LYS A 243 -5.51 0.25 2.38
CA LYS A 243 -6.20 1.39 2.96
C LYS A 243 -5.63 1.64 4.34
N SER A 244 -5.20 2.86 4.64
CA SER A 244 -4.54 3.20 5.89
C SER A 244 -4.94 4.54 6.45
N GLN A 245 -4.69 4.69 7.72
CA GLN A 245 -4.84 5.90 8.51
C GLN A 245 -3.73 5.95 9.57
N VAL A 246 -3.45 7.14 10.08
CA VAL A 246 -2.59 7.34 11.24
C VAL A 246 -3.50 7.62 12.42
N PRO A 247 -3.70 6.66 13.33
CA PRO A 247 -4.54 6.86 14.49
C PRO A 247 -3.85 7.76 15.52
N LYS A 248 -4.63 8.35 16.43
CA LYS A 248 -4.13 9.22 17.48
C LYS A 248 -3.08 8.53 18.35
N GLU A 249 -3.24 7.26 18.62
CA GLU A 249 -2.33 6.44 19.42
C GLU A 249 -0.95 6.35 18.80
N LEU A 250 -0.88 6.40 17.47
CA LEU A 250 0.40 6.32 16.74
C LEU A 250 1.12 7.68 16.69
N ASN A 251 0.39 8.77 16.40
CA ASN A 251 1.00 10.08 16.18
C ASN A 251 0.89 11.05 17.37
N ASP A 252 0.27 10.66 18.49
CA ASP A 252 0.06 11.47 19.68
C ASP A 252 -0.64 12.81 19.38
N TYR A 253 -1.51 12.84 18.37
CA TYR A 253 -2.15 14.08 17.94
C TYR A 253 -3.61 13.89 17.55
N LYS A 254 -3.86 13.45 16.32
CA LYS A 254 -5.22 13.25 15.81
C LYS A 254 -5.23 12.18 14.73
N PHE A 255 -6.42 11.69 14.42
CA PHE A 255 -6.63 10.85 13.25
C PHE A 255 -6.24 11.62 11.97
N ILE A 256 -5.45 10.98 11.12
CA ILE A 256 -5.11 11.48 9.78
C ILE A 256 -5.38 10.35 8.79
N ARG A 257 -6.23 10.61 7.80
CA ARG A 257 -6.40 9.69 6.67
C ARG A 257 -5.08 9.64 5.89
N ALA A 258 -4.53 8.43 5.74
CA ALA A 258 -3.33 8.18 4.94
C ALA A 258 -3.70 7.75 3.51
N PHE A 259 -3.05 6.75 2.97
CA PHE A 259 -3.42 6.20 1.66
C PHE A 259 -4.77 5.46 1.73
N ALA A 260 -5.52 5.48 0.65
CA ALA A 260 -6.88 4.93 0.63
C ALA A 260 -7.23 4.34 -0.75
N VAL A 261 -6.34 3.49 -1.28
CA VAL A 261 -6.49 2.91 -2.62
C VAL A 261 -7.83 2.18 -2.80
N GLY A 262 -8.28 1.46 -1.76
CA GLY A 262 -9.60 0.82 -1.77
C GLY A 262 -10.75 1.80 -1.91
N ASP A 263 -10.74 2.92 -1.17
CA ASP A 263 -11.77 3.96 -1.26
C ASP A 263 -11.72 4.68 -2.62
N GLU A 264 -10.52 4.96 -3.12
CA GLU A 264 -10.31 5.59 -4.43
C GLU A 264 -10.82 4.70 -5.56
N TYR A 265 -10.61 3.38 -5.44
CA TYR A 265 -11.15 2.41 -6.37
C TYR A 265 -12.70 2.41 -6.35
N GLN A 266 -13.32 2.40 -5.17
CA GLN A 266 -14.78 2.46 -5.06
C GLN A 266 -15.36 3.73 -5.71
N MET A 267 -14.63 4.85 -5.64
CA MET A 267 -15.02 6.11 -6.28
C MET A 267 -14.70 6.16 -7.78
N SER A 268 -13.97 5.21 -8.33
CA SER A 268 -13.63 5.14 -9.74
C SER A 268 -14.76 4.53 -10.58
N SER A 269 -14.73 4.79 -11.89
CA SER A 269 -15.68 4.14 -12.82
C SER A 269 -15.46 2.63 -12.94
N PHE A 270 -14.29 2.11 -12.57
CA PHE A 270 -13.96 0.68 -12.64
C PHE A 270 -14.74 -0.16 -11.62
N SER A 271 -15.07 0.39 -10.46
CA SER A 271 -15.85 -0.32 -9.44
C SER A 271 -17.32 -0.51 -9.81
N LYS A 272 -17.87 0.36 -10.67
CA LYS A 272 -19.32 0.48 -10.94
C LYS A 272 -20.17 0.85 -9.72
N GLU A 273 -19.52 1.32 -8.64
CA GLU A 273 -20.16 1.73 -7.39
C GLU A 273 -20.20 3.26 -7.24
N SER A 274 -19.39 3.96 -8.04
CA SER A 274 -19.33 5.40 -8.08
C SER A 274 -20.58 6.02 -8.72
N PRO A 275 -21.08 7.17 -8.22
CA PRO A 275 -22.15 7.92 -8.87
C PRO A 275 -21.69 8.66 -10.15
N HIS A 276 -20.38 8.70 -10.44
CA HIS A 276 -19.86 9.32 -11.65
C HIS A 276 -20.22 8.51 -12.91
N PRO A 277 -20.30 9.15 -14.09
CA PRO A 277 -20.51 8.46 -15.35
C PRO A 277 -19.47 7.36 -15.57
N TYR A 278 -19.92 6.20 -16.07
CA TYR A 278 -19.05 5.06 -16.34
C TYR A 278 -18.48 5.12 -17.75
N TYR A 279 -17.15 5.13 -17.84
CA TYR A 279 -16.44 5.05 -19.13
C TYR A 279 -15.96 3.63 -19.44
N VAL A 280 -15.94 2.74 -18.45
CA VAL A 280 -15.55 1.34 -18.61
C VAL A 280 -16.80 0.47 -18.76
N ARG A 281 -16.74 -0.50 -19.65
CA ARG A 281 -17.86 -1.39 -19.96
C ARG A 281 -18.18 -2.32 -18.79
N ASP A 282 -17.17 -3.01 -18.30
CA ASP A 282 -17.32 -4.07 -17.30
C ASP A 282 -16.70 -3.63 -15.97
N LYS A 283 -17.16 -4.23 -14.87
CA LYS A 283 -16.52 -4.06 -13.56
C LYS A 283 -15.14 -4.68 -13.59
N GLU A 284 -14.14 -3.89 -13.20
CA GLU A 284 -12.77 -4.35 -12.98
C GLU A 284 -12.47 -4.35 -11.50
N THR A 285 -11.68 -5.31 -11.04
CA THR A 285 -11.23 -5.40 -9.63
C THR A 285 -9.72 -5.32 -9.53
N CYS A 286 -9.20 -5.24 -8.30
CA CYS A 286 -7.75 -5.27 -8.08
C CYS A 286 -7.10 -6.50 -8.75
N ASN A 287 -7.75 -7.66 -8.65
CA ASN A 287 -7.26 -8.90 -9.24
C ASN A 287 -7.23 -8.86 -10.77
N THR A 288 -8.22 -8.25 -11.42
CA THR A 288 -8.28 -8.22 -12.89
C THR A 288 -7.15 -7.40 -13.51
N CYS A 289 -6.68 -6.39 -12.79
CA CYS A 289 -5.54 -5.57 -13.20
C CYS A 289 -4.19 -6.12 -12.71
N HIS A 290 -4.08 -6.42 -11.40
CA HIS A 290 -2.81 -6.76 -10.76
C HIS A 290 -2.49 -8.26 -10.70
N MET A 291 -3.45 -9.13 -11.01
CA MET A 291 -3.29 -10.59 -11.02
C MET A 291 -3.77 -11.20 -12.35
N LYS A 292 -3.45 -10.55 -13.47
CA LYS A 292 -3.76 -11.10 -14.80
C LYS A 292 -3.20 -12.50 -14.93
N ARG A 293 -3.93 -13.37 -15.63
CA ARG A 293 -3.43 -14.73 -15.86
C ARG A 293 -2.25 -14.73 -16.80
N GLU A 294 -1.15 -15.31 -16.35
CA GLU A 294 0.09 -15.44 -17.12
C GLU A 294 0.57 -16.89 -17.24
N PRO A 295 1.49 -17.20 -18.16
CA PRO A 295 2.03 -18.54 -18.31
C PRO A 295 2.65 -19.09 -17.03
N ALA A 296 2.56 -20.40 -16.83
CA ALA A 296 3.13 -21.16 -15.72
C ALA A 296 4.18 -22.16 -16.25
N PRO A 297 5.38 -21.70 -16.63
CA PRO A 297 6.40 -22.55 -17.25
C PRO A 297 7.03 -23.57 -16.31
N LEU A 298 6.89 -23.40 -15.00
CA LEU A 298 7.41 -24.32 -13.98
C LEU A 298 6.41 -25.42 -13.59
N PHE A 299 5.33 -25.58 -14.36
CA PHE A 299 4.33 -26.62 -14.19
C PHE A 299 3.59 -26.58 -12.85
N ASP A 300 3.25 -25.39 -12.36
CA ASP A 300 2.45 -25.19 -11.15
C ASP A 300 1.15 -26.01 -11.18
N VAL A 301 0.91 -26.78 -10.14
CA VAL A 301 -0.25 -27.68 -10.07
C VAL A 301 -1.61 -26.97 -10.11
N SER A 302 -1.66 -25.67 -9.79
CA SER A 302 -2.88 -24.86 -9.87
C SER A 302 -3.12 -24.23 -11.24
N ALA A 303 -2.15 -24.36 -12.15
CA ALA A 303 -2.26 -23.80 -13.49
C ALA A 303 -3.42 -24.44 -14.27
N LYS A 304 -4.24 -23.61 -14.93
CA LYS A 304 -5.29 -24.05 -15.83
C LYS A 304 -4.93 -23.64 -17.25
N LEU A 305 -4.87 -24.61 -18.16
CA LEU A 305 -4.44 -24.39 -19.53
C LEU A 305 -3.06 -23.71 -19.59
N GLY A 306 -2.13 -24.15 -18.74
CA GLY A 306 -0.78 -23.63 -18.65
C GLY A 306 -0.66 -22.18 -18.12
N LYS A 307 -1.70 -21.65 -17.48
CA LYS A 307 -1.72 -20.28 -16.92
C LYS A 307 -2.29 -20.26 -15.50
N LEU A 308 -1.76 -19.35 -14.67
CA LEU A 308 -2.30 -19.04 -13.34
C LEU A 308 -2.52 -17.54 -13.15
N ALA A 309 -3.26 -17.15 -12.10
CA ALA A 309 -3.34 -15.75 -11.70
C ALA A 309 -1.96 -15.31 -11.20
N SER A 310 -1.46 -14.19 -11.70
CA SER A 310 -0.13 -13.69 -11.35
C SER A 310 -0.01 -13.41 -9.85
N HIS A 311 1.03 -13.93 -9.23
CA HIS A 311 1.46 -13.60 -7.86
C HIS A 311 2.64 -12.63 -7.86
N ARG A 312 2.88 -11.94 -8.98
CA ARG A 312 3.85 -10.84 -9.10
C ARG A 312 3.29 -9.52 -8.57
N TRP A 313 1.97 -9.32 -8.68
CA TRP A 313 1.29 -8.05 -8.41
C TRP A 313 2.04 -6.86 -8.99
N PRO A 314 2.25 -6.79 -10.32
CA PRO A 314 2.94 -5.66 -10.93
C PRO A 314 2.19 -4.37 -10.62
N ALA A 315 2.93 -3.38 -10.16
CA ALA A 315 2.47 -2.04 -9.81
C ALA A 315 3.63 -1.05 -9.97
N ALA A 316 3.85 -0.15 -9.01
CA ALA A 316 4.88 0.88 -9.11
C ALA A 316 6.12 0.60 -8.24
N ASN A 317 6.38 -0.65 -7.85
CA ASN A 317 7.56 -0.99 -7.05
C ASN A 317 8.73 -1.48 -7.91
N THR A 318 9.50 -0.54 -8.45
CA THR A 318 10.70 -0.79 -9.23
C THR A 318 11.95 -0.99 -8.37
N ALA A 319 11.94 -0.49 -7.13
CA ALA A 319 13.12 -0.50 -6.27
C ALA A 319 13.47 -1.90 -5.72
N ILE A 320 12.49 -2.68 -5.27
CA ILE A 320 12.74 -4.02 -4.72
C ILE A 320 13.37 -4.95 -5.77
N PRO A 321 12.84 -5.08 -7.00
CA PRO A 321 13.45 -5.93 -8.00
C PRO A 321 14.84 -5.46 -8.43
N VAL A 322 15.11 -4.15 -8.46
CA VAL A 322 16.46 -3.62 -8.71
C VAL A 322 17.40 -3.98 -7.57
N PHE A 323 16.98 -3.77 -6.32
CA PHE A 323 17.80 -4.05 -5.13
C PHE A 323 18.20 -5.52 -5.03
N TYR A 324 17.25 -6.43 -5.29
CA TYR A 324 17.51 -7.87 -5.23
C TYR A 324 17.96 -8.48 -6.57
N LYS A 325 18.11 -7.70 -7.64
CA LYS A 325 18.51 -8.14 -8.99
C LYS A 325 17.56 -9.17 -9.59
N TRP A 326 16.26 -8.85 -9.60
CA TRP A 326 15.20 -9.67 -10.20
C TRP A 326 14.70 -9.04 -11.50
N PRO A 327 15.34 -9.34 -12.63
CA PRO A 327 15.00 -8.70 -13.91
C PRO A 327 13.60 -9.05 -14.40
N GLU A 328 13.10 -10.27 -14.14
CA GLU A 328 11.75 -10.68 -14.58
C GLU A 328 10.65 -9.87 -13.86
N GLN A 329 10.86 -9.61 -12.56
CA GLN A 329 9.91 -8.79 -11.80
C GLN A 329 9.99 -7.32 -12.22
N LEU A 330 11.18 -6.80 -12.47
CA LEU A 330 11.37 -5.44 -12.95
C LEU A 330 10.70 -5.25 -14.32
N ASP A 331 10.91 -6.19 -15.25
CA ASP A 331 10.29 -6.16 -16.57
C ASP A 331 8.76 -6.19 -16.49
N ALA A 332 8.19 -7.03 -15.61
CA ALA A 332 6.75 -7.08 -15.38
C ALA A 332 6.20 -5.75 -14.83
N VAL A 333 6.92 -5.10 -13.92
CA VAL A 333 6.54 -3.78 -13.37
C VAL A 333 6.64 -2.70 -14.43
N ASN A 334 7.72 -2.64 -15.20
CA ASN A 334 7.91 -1.65 -16.26
C ASN A 334 6.83 -1.78 -17.33
N LYS A 335 6.56 -2.98 -17.82
CA LYS A 335 5.48 -3.23 -18.77
C LYS A 335 4.11 -2.81 -18.23
N PHE A 336 3.87 -3.03 -16.95
CA PHE A 336 2.61 -2.62 -16.32
C PHE A 336 2.47 -1.09 -16.26
N LEU A 337 3.54 -0.38 -15.91
CA LEU A 337 3.56 1.09 -15.85
C LEU A 337 3.43 1.73 -17.23
N GLU A 338 4.03 1.13 -18.26
CA GLU A 338 4.04 1.64 -19.64
C GLU A 338 2.74 1.33 -20.41
N THR A 339 1.88 0.44 -19.88
CA THR A 339 0.68 0.00 -20.60
C THR A 339 -0.49 0.96 -20.37
N ASP A 340 -0.55 2.03 -21.15
CA ASP A 340 -1.71 2.93 -21.29
C ASP A 340 -2.32 3.41 -19.95
N ALA A 341 -1.47 3.51 -18.90
CA ALA A 341 -1.89 3.91 -17.56
C ALA A 341 -2.29 5.40 -17.52
N LEU A 342 -1.48 6.26 -18.15
CA LEU A 342 -1.68 7.69 -18.26
C LEU A 342 -1.79 8.11 -19.72
N GLY A 343 -2.55 9.19 -19.95
CA GLY A 343 -2.51 9.96 -21.19
C GLY A 343 -1.69 11.22 -20.98
N ILE A 344 -0.89 11.62 -21.96
CA ILE A 344 -0.18 12.89 -21.97
C ILE A 344 -0.38 13.60 -23.31
N ASP A 345 -0.71 14.88 -23.27
CA ASP A 345 -0.96 15.70 -24.45
C ASP A 345 -0.42 17.12 -24.24
N ILE A 346 0.42 17.60 -25.15
CA ILE A 346 0.78 19.02 -25.22
C ILE A 346 -0.39 19.71 -25.93
N PHE A 347 -1.42 20.03 -25.14
CA PHE A 347 -2.73 20.43 -25.65
C PHE A 347 -2.76 21.83 -26.25
N ALA A 348 -2.09 22.80 -25.59
CA ALA A 348 -2.18 24.21 -25.97
C ALA A 348 -0.87 24.96 -25.79
N LEU A 349 -0.74 26.04 -26.54
CA LEU A 349 0.25 27.09 -26.31
C LEU A 349 -0.45 28.44 -26.11
N ARG A 350 0.09 29.23 -25.17
CA ARG A 350 -0.17 30.68 -25.08
C ARG A 350 1.03 31.39 -25.58
N ARG A 351 0.86 32.24 -26.59
CA ARG A 351 1.91 33.03 -27.21
C ARG A 351 1.71 34.50 -26.91
N LYS A 352 2.74 35.15 -26.39
CA LYS A 352 2.80 36.58 -26.17
C LYS A 352 4.01 37.14 -26.88
N SER A 353 3.79 37.84 -27.99
CA SER A 353 4.85 38.56 -28.72
C SER A 353 5.28 39.81 -27.94
N PRO A 354 6.51 40.30 -28.13
CA PRO A 354 6.97 41.55 -27.53
C PRO A 354 6.02 42.73 -27.85
N GLY A 355 5.82 43.61 -26.88
CA GLY A 355 4.93 44.76 -26.99
C GLY A 355 3.59 44.62 -26.29
N THR A 356 2.61 45.47 -26.62
CA THR A 356 1.34 45.61 -25.90
C THR A 356 0.19 44.78 -26.45
N GLY A 357 0.41 44.01 -27.54
CA GLY A 357 -0.61 43.13 -28.13
C GLY A 357 -1.19 42.10 -27.17
N PRO A 358 -2.36 41.50 -27.46
CA PRO A 358 -2.94 40.45 -26.63
C PRO A 358 -2.09 39.18 -26.61
N GLU A 359 -2.31 38.33 -25.63
CA GLU A 359 -1.82 36.94 -25.64
C GLU A 359 -2.73 36.09 -26.52
N GLU A 360 -2.14 35.30 -27.39
CA GLU A 360 -2.85 34.38 -28.28
C GLU A 360 -2.93 33.01 -27.65
N PHE A 361 -4.11 32.40 -27.66
CA PHE A 361 -4.34 31.04 -27.21
C PHE A 361 -4.53 30.10 -28.39
N ILE A 362 -3.67 29.11 -28.53
CA ILE A 362 -3.62 28.17 -29.65
C ILE A 362 -3.94 26.76 -29.13
N ALA A 363 -5.11 26.23 -29.44
CA ALA A 363 -5.56 24.91 -29.01
C ALA A 363 -6.67 24.38 -29.93
N PRO A 364 -6.78 23.03 -30.11
CA PRO A 364 -5.76 22.06 -29.77
C PRO A 364 -4.60 22.09 -30.75
N LEU A 365 -3.36 21.85 -30.30
CA LEU A 365 -2.15 21.98 -31.12
C LEU A 365 -2.14 21.08 -32.35
N ASN A 366 -2.62 19.86 -32.23
CA ASN A 366 -2.66 18.86 -33.30
C ASN A 366 -3.61 19.23 -34.47
N ARG A 367 -4.38 20.30 -34.34
CA ARG A 367 -5.32 20.82 -35.36
C ARG A 367 -5.08 22.30 -35.71
N SER A 368 -4.05 22.90 -35.11
CA SER A 368 -3.76 24.32 -35.27
C SER A 368 -2.50 24.54 -36.10
N SER A 369 -2.55 25.54 -37.01
CA SER A 369 -1.36 26.05 -37.72
C SER A 369 -0.94 27.35 -37.04
N PHE A 370 0.31 27.47 -36.65
CA PHE A 370 0.85 28.64 -35.97
C PHE A 370 2.35 28.77 -36.23
N SER A 371 2.88 29.95 -35.98
CA SER A 371 4.33 30.23 -36.04
C SER A 371 4.79 30.89 -34.76
N ILE A 372 5.96 30.52 -34.28
CA ILE A 372 6.63 31.12 -33.13
C ILE A 372 7.77 31.99 -33.65
N LYS A 373 7.94 33.17 -33.07
CA LYS A 373 8.99 34.11 -33.46
C LYS A 373 10.02 34.28 -32.34
N PRO A 374 11.26 34.66 -32.67
CA PRO A 374 12.23 35.09 -31.67
C PRO A 374 11.64 36.13 -30.71
N ALA A 375 12.02 36.03 -29.42
CA ALA A 375 11.54 36.83 -28.30
C ALA A 375 10.07 36.61 -27.88
N ASP A 376 9.29 35.77 -28.56
CA ASP A 376 7.98 35.36 -28.06
C ASP A 376 8.12 34.70 -26.70
N ARG A 377 7.17 35.00 -25.79
CA ARG A 377 6.98 34.28 -24.55
C ARG A 377 5.90 33.21 -24.77
N ILE A 378 6.29 31.97 -24.54
CA ILE A 378 5.43 30.81 -24.74
C ILE A 378 5.09 30.22 -23.38
N THR A 379 3.83 29.90 -23.19
CA THR A 379 3.39 29.02 -22.08
C THR A 379 2.78 27.77 -22.72
N ALA A 380 3.43 26.63 -22.54
CA ALA A 380 2.91 25.34 -22.97
C ALA A 380 2.01 24.75 -21.87
N GLU A 381 0.84 24.25 -22.26
CA GLU A 381 -0.09 23.53 -21.39
C GLU A 381 -0.04 22.05 -21.73
N VAL A 382 0.48 21.25 -20.80
CA VAL A 382 0.58 19.79 -20.89
C VAL A 382 -0.50 19.18 -20.03
N VAL A 383 -1.39 18.43 -20.65
CA VAL A 383 -2.49 17.72 -19.97
C VAL A 383 -2.05 16.31 -19.66
N ILE A 384 -2.10 15.93 -18.40
CA ILE A 384 -1.83 14.58 -17.92
C ILE A 384 -3.14 13.98 -17.41
N THR A 385 -3.56 12.87 -17.99
CA THR A 385 -4.83 12.21 -17.65
C THR A 385 -4.57 10.85 -17.02
N ASN A 386 -5.16 10.59 -15.86
CA ASN A 386 -5.25 9.25 -15.30
C ASN A 386 -6.32 8.46 -16.08
N LYS A 387 -5.88 7.68 -17.06
CA LYS A 387 -6.73 7.07 -18.07
C LYS A 387 -7.24 5.70 -17.65
N ASN A 388 -6.34 4.81 -17.23
CA ASN A 388 -6.65 3.42 -16.97
C ASN A 388 -6.21 2.92 -15.58
N ILE A 389 -6.08 3.82 -14.61
CA ILE A 389 -5.78 3.46 -13.23
C ILE A 389 -7.06 3.61 -12.40
N GLY A 390 -7.51 2.53 -11.75
CA GLY A 390 -8.73 2.50 -10.94
C GLY A 390 -8.60 3.22 -9.58
N HIS A 391 -7.56 4.01 -9.36
CA HIS A 391 -7.29 4.79 -8.16
C HIS A 391 -6.45 6.01 -8.54
N SER A 392 -6.00 6.81 -7.58
CA SER A 392 -5.14 7.96 -7.87
C SER A 392 -3.76 7.55 -8.40
N PHE A 393 -3.15 8.43 -9.19
CA PHE A 393 -1.75 8.36 -9.57
C PHE A 393 -0.96 9.51 -8.89
N PRO A 394 0.19 9.23 -8.25
CA PRO A 394 0.64 7.91 -7.79
C PRO A 394 -0.21 7.40 -6.62
N PRO A 395 -0.30 6.06 -6.41
CA PRO A 395 -1.07 5.47 -5.33
C PRO A 395 -0.30 5.45 -3.99
N GLU A 396 -1.00 5.11 -2.92
CA GLU A 396 -0.46 4.75 -1.60
C GLU A 396 0.50 5.78 -0.95
N LEU A 397 1.71 5.36 -0.57
CA LEU A 397 2.70 6.07 0.24
C LEU A 397 3.43 7.17 -0.54
N ARG A 398 2.72 8.17 -0.93
CA ARG A 398 3.03 9.19 -1.90
C ARG A 398 4.05 10.24 -1.46
N ASP A 399 4.38 10.25 -0.17
CA ASP A 399 5.32 11.22 0.41
C ASP A 399 6.77 10.93 0.04
N PHE A 400 7.10 9.69 -0.31
CA PHE A 400 8.43 9.31 -0.76
C PHE A 400 8.50 8.83 -2.23
N TYR A 401 7.38 8.76 -2.95
CA TYR A 401 7.41 8.51 -4.39
C TYR A 401 7.83 9.76 -5.14
N GLU A 402 8.42 9.58 -6.29
CA GLU A 402 8.82 10.67 -7.15
C GLU A 402 8.31 10.42 -8.56
N ALA A 403 7.15 11.03 -8.84
CA ALA A 403 6.54 11.08 -10.16
C ALA A 403 6.52 12.53 -10.62
N PHE A 404 6.90 12.81 -11.85
CA PHE A 404 7.04 14.17 -12.36
C PHE A 404 6.90 14.22 -13.88
N VAL A 405 6.61 15.40 -14.39
CA VAL A 405 6.62 15.66 -15.84
C VAL A 405 7.98 16.17 -16.24
N GLU A 406 8.66 15.44 -17.12
CA GLU A 406 9.83 15.91 -17.84
C GLU A 406 9.36 16.69 -19.07
N PHE A 407 9.78 17.95 -19.17
CA PHE A 407 9.43 18.86 -20.26
C PHE A 407 10.68 19.47 -20.85
N THR A 408 10.85 19.36 -22.17
CA THR A 408 12.05 19.84 -22.88
C THR A 408 11.66 20.56 -24.16
N VAL A 409 12.33 21.67 -24.43
CA VAL A 409 12.25 22.40 -25.70
C VAL A 409 13.64 22.42 -26.31
N THR A 410 13.78 21.95 -27.54
CA THR A 410 15.04 22.00 -28.30
C THR A 410 14.84 22.69 -29.63
N ASP A 411 15.93 23.21 -30.18
CA ASP A 411 15.95 23.69 -31.57
C ASP A 411 16.15 22.54 -32.58
N GLU A 412 16.26 22.86 -33.85
CA GLU A 412 16.48 21.91 -34.94
C GLU A 412 17.81 21.15 -34.82
N GLN A 413 18.82 21.76 -34.20
CA GLN A 413 20.14 21.15 -33.95
C GLN A 413 20.17 20.28 -32.69
N GLY A 414 19.07 20.22 -31.94
CA GLY A 414 18.96 19.47 -30.70
C GLY A 414 19.51 20.20 -29.47
N GLN A 415 19.86 21.47 -29.58
CA GLN A 415 20.27 22.29 -28.45
C GLN A 415 19.07 22.54 -27.52
N THR A 416 19.25 22.31 -26.25
CA THR A 416 18.20 22.54 -25.24
C THR A 416 18.04 24.02 -24.96
N LEU A 417 16.86 24.57 -25.25
CA LEU A 417 16.47 25.94 -24.99
C LEU A 417 15.76 26.14 -23.67
N TYR A 418 15.03 25.14 -23.24
CA TYR A 418 14.33 25.10 -21.95
C TYR A 418 14.13 23.68 -21.50
N GLN A 419 14.25 23.43 -20.19
CA GLN A 419 13.91 22.16 -19.59
C GLN A 419 13.40 22.34 -18.17
N SER A 420 12.53 21.42 -17.75
CA SER A 420 12.03 21.29 -16.38
C SER A 420 11.73 19.82 -16.12
N GLY A 421 11.86 19.39 -14.86
CA GLY A 421 11.62 18.00 -14.50
C GLY A 421 12.73 17.07 -15.01
N PHE A 422 13.94 17.30 -14.57
CA PHE A 422 15.10 16.44 -14.83
C PHE A 422 15.80 16.07 -13.53
N ILE A 423 16.59 15.02 -13.57
CA ILE A 423 17.41 14.63 -12.42
C ILE A 423 18.77 15.28 -12.53
N LYS A 424 19.11 16.03 -11.50
CA LYS A 424 20.39 16.70 -11.36
C LYS A 424 21.52 15.68 -11.15
N PRO A 425 22.79 16.02 -11.44
CA PRO A 425 23.93 15.10 -11.26
C PRO A 425 24.07 14.52 -9.84
N ASN A 426 23.57 15.23 -8.83
CA ASN A 426 23.54 14.76 -7.45
C ASN A 426 22.38 13.80 -7.13
N GLY A 427 21.58 13.44 -8.13
CA GLY A 427 20.45 12.52 -8.01
C GLY A 427 19.15 13.12 -7.49
N TYR A 428 19.10 14.42 -7.19
CA TYR A 428 17.87 15.10 -6.79
C TYR A 428 17.07 15.56 -7.99
N LEU A 429 15.74 15.56 -7.85
CA LEU A 429 14.85 16.14 -8.84
C LEU A 429 15.06 17.66 -8.91
N ASP A 430 14.95 18.21 -10.11
CA ASP A 430 14.88 19.65 -10.37
C ASP A 430 13.71 20.30 -9.60
N GLU A 431 13.95 21.44 -8.96
CA GLU A 431 12.98 22.16 -8.13
C GLU A 431 11.83 22.75 -8.95
N THR A 432 12.01 22.95 -10.24
CA THR A 432 10.97 23.47 -11.14
C THR A 432 10.03 22.39 -11.65
N ALA A 433 10.32 21.12 -11.34
CA ALA A 433 9.55 19.99 -11.82
C ALA A 433 8.09 20.04 -11.35
N HIS A 434 7.17 19.91 -12.29
CA HIS A 434 5.78 19.60 -11.97
C HIS A 434 5.71 18.15 -11.51
N ASN A 435 5.42 17.94 -10.21
CA ASN A 435 5.52 16.63 -9.60
C ASN A 435 4.19 16.16 -8.97
N TYR A 436 4.03 14.86 -8.87
CA TYR A 436 2.90 14.18 -8.26
C TYR A 436 3.34 13.54 -6.95
N LYS A 437 3.16 14.26 -5.86
CA LYS A 437 3.61 13.88 -4.53
C LYS A 437 2.65 14.39 -3.45
N THR A 438 2.63 13.73 -2.30
CA THR A 438 2.00 14.23 -1.07
C THR A 438 3.06 14.79 -0.13
N TYR A 439 2.89 16.01 0.31
CA TYR A 439 3.77 16.67 1.26
C TYR A 439 3.20 16.59 2.66
N LEU A 440 3.76 15.73 3.48
CA LEU A 440 3.41 15.57 4.89
C LEU A 440 4.20 16.56 5.74
N VAL A 441 3.59 17.09 6.80
CA VAL A 441 4.26 18.03 7.72
C VAL A 441 4.31 17.50 9.13
N LYS A 442 5.41 17.79 9.82
CA LYS A 442 5.65 17.52 11.25
C LYS A 442 5.15 18.69 12.12
N LEU A 443 5.26 18.54 13.44
CA LEU A 443 4.84 19.56 14.42
C LEU A 443 5.59 20.88 14.27
N ASP A 444 6.86 20.83 13.88
CA ASP A 444 7.70 22.00 13.65
C ASP A 444 7.48 22.69 12.28
N GLY A 445 6.50 22.23 11.51
CA GLY A 445 6.18 22.74 10.17
C GLY A 445 7.09 22.23 9.07
N SER A 446 8.15 21.49 9.37
CA SER A 446 9.04 20.92 8.35
C SER A 446 8.41 19.70 7.67
N TYR A 447 8.85 19.40 6.45
CA TYR A 447 8.36 18.24 5.72
C TYR A 447 8.81 16.91 6.34
N ASN A 448 7.91 15.94 6.31
CA ASN A 448 8.17 14.57 6.72
C ASN A 448 8.57 13.74 5.48
N ASP A 449 9.80 13.85 5.08
CA ASP A 449 10.38 13.26 3.86
C ASP A 449 11.01 11.87 4.08
N LYS A 450 11.00 11.38 5.33
CA LYS A 450 11.51 10.05 5.73
C LYS A 450 10.40 9.06 6.04
N HIS A 451 9.16 9.36 5.68
CA HIS A 451 7.99 8.53 5.96
C HIS A 451 7.82 8.15 7.44
N HIS A 452 8.23 9.01 8.36
CA HIS A 452 7.96 8.83 9.80
C HIS A 452 6.49 9.17 10.09
N ILE A 453 5.55 8.30 9.66
CA ILE A 453 4.11 8.58 9.73
C ILE A 453 3.63 8.96 11.13
N TRP A 454 4.26 8.42 12.17
CA TRP A 454 3.99 8.76 13.57
C TRP A 454 4.36 10.19 13.95
N ARG A 455 5.16 10.87 13.14
CA ARG A 455 5.50 12.30 13.29
C ARG A 455 4.62 13.23 12.47
N THR A 456 3.76 12.67 11.63
CA THR A 456 2.89 13.45 10.74
C THR A 456 1.81 14.18 11.54
N ARG A 457 1.64 15.46 11.27
CA ARG A 457 0.62 16.32 11.88
C ARG A 457 -0.42 16.83 10.88
N GLY A 458 -0.09 16.82 9.61
CA GLY A 458 -0.98 17.22 8.53
C GLY A 458 -0.43 16.94 7.15
N ILE A 459 -1.26 17.22 6.17
CA ILE A 459 -0.93 17.18 4.75
C ILE A 459 -0.89 18.62 4.25
N ALA A 460 0.27 19.10 3.83
CA ALA A 460 0.44 20.45 3.30
C ALA A 460 -0.07 20.56 1.87
N GLN A 461 0.20 19.54 1.06
CA GLN A 461 -0.17 19.51 -0.36
C GLN A 461 -0.34 18.06 -0.82
N ASN A 462 -1.25 17.86 -1.76
CA ASN A 462 -1.49 16.56 -2.37
C ASN A 462 -1.73 16.75 -3.88
N ASN A 463 -0.70 16.45 -4.66
CA ASN A 463 -0.71 16.56 -6.12
C ASN A 463 -0.94 15.20 -6.75
N GLN A 464 -2.18 14.71 -6.70
CA GLN A 464 -2.53 13.42 -7.27
C GLN A 464 -3.56 13.59 -8.37
N ILE A 465 -3.49 12.73 -9.37
CA ILE A 465 -4.51 12.65 -10.42
C ILE A 465 -5.44 11.50 -10.07
N GLN A 466 -6.65 11.80 -9.66
CA GLN A 466 -7.69 10.79 -9.39
C GLN A 466 -8.07 10.04 -10.66
N SER A 467 -8.58 8.82 -10.52
CA SER A 467 -9.07 8.00 -11.64
C SER A 467 -10.02 8.78 -12.55
N GLY A 468 -9.75 8.77 -13.86
CA GLY A 468 -10.55 9.48 -14.87
C GLY A 468 -10.43 11.02 -14.82
N ARG A 469 -9.50 11.57 -14.04
CA ARG A 469 -9.25 13.01 -13.97
C ARG A 469 -7.96 13.38 -14.70
N SER A 470 -7.83 14.67 -14.98
CA SER A 470 -6.64 15.25 -15.60
C SER A 470 -6.07 16.37 -14.74
N ASP A 471 -4.79 16.60 -14.91
CA ASP A 471 -4.05 17.73 -14.40
C ASP A 471 -3.37 18.49 -15.55
N VAL A 472 -3.03 19.76 -15.35
CA VAL A 472 -2.42 20.62 -16.36
C VAL A 472 -1.12 21.21 -15.83
N ALA A 473 0.00 20.69 -16.32
CA ALA A 473 1.32 21.27 -16.09
C ALA A 473 1.57 22.43 -17.06
N ARG A 474 2.08 23.56 -16.56
CA ARG A 474 2.35 24.77 -17.34
C ARG A 474 3.82 25.09 -17.33
N TYR A 475 4.40 25.29 -18.53
CA TYR A 475 5.81 25.60 -18.73
C TYR A 475 5.94 26.89 -19.50
N GLN A 476 6.58 27.89 -18.89
CA GLN A 476 6.78 29.19 -19.52
C GLN A 476 8.23 29.39 -19.86
N PHE A 477 8.50 29.73 -21.13
CA PHE A 477 9.83 30.06 -21.61
C PHE A 477 9.79 31.19 -22.62
N ARG A 478 10.96 31.80 -22.89
CA ARG A 478 11.13 32.79 -23.93
C ARG A 478 11.95 32.19 -25.06
N VAL A 479 11.50 32.41 -26.31
CA VAL A 479 12.23 31.98 -27.50
C VAL A 479 13.48 32.85 -27.63
N PRO A 480 14.70 32.26 -27.68
CA PRO A 480 15.93 33.05 -27.90
C PRO A 480 15.92 33.79 -29.22
N GLN A 481 16.68 34.91 -29.31
CA GLN A 481 16.76 35.74 -30.52
C GLN A 481 17.46 35.02 -31.67
N GLU A 482 18.40 34.15 -31.38
CA GLU A 482 19.29 33.55 -32.38
C GLU A 482 18.80 32.16 -32.84
N VAL A 483 17.62 31.75 -32.41
CA VAL A 483 17.05 30.45 -32.81
C VAL A 483 16.48 30.54 -34.21
N ALA A 484 16.95 29.67 -35.09
CA ALA A 484 16.40 29.46 -36.42
C ALA A 484 15.81 28.03 -36.52
N GLY A 485 14.77 27.90 -37.33
CA GLY A 485 14.14 26.62 -37.59
C GLY A 485 13.02 26.25 -36.60
N PRO A 486 12.45 25.06 -36.74
CA PRO A 486 11.37 24.55 -35.86
C PRO A 486 11.86 24.26 -34.47
N LEU A 487 10.98 24.49 -33.47
CA LEU A 487 11.19 24.06 -32.10
C LEU A 487 10.54 22.68 -31.87
N HIS A 488 11.26 21.83 -31.20
CA HIS A 488 10.77 20.50 -30.77
C HIS A 488 10.41 20.53 -29.28
N ILE A 489 9.13 20.33 -28.98
CA ILE A 489 8.64 20.26 -27.61
C ILE A 489 8.35 18.80 -27.28
N LYS A 490 8.90 18.31 -26.18
CA LYS A 490 8.68 16.96 -25.66
C LYS A 490 8.20 17.03 -24.22
N ALA A 491 7.21 16.20 -23.90
CA ALA A 491 6.73 16.03 -22.56
C ALA A 491 6.53 14.52 -22.28
N ARG A 492 6.90 14.08 -21.10
CA ARG A 492 6.65 12.72 -20.63
C ARG A 492 6.53 12.66 -19.13
N VAL A 493 5.78 11.70 -18.61
CA VAL A 493 5.74 11.43 -17.17
C VAL A 493 6.86 10.44 -16.83
N GLN A 494 7.67 10.81 -15.86
CA GLN A 494 8.73 9.97 -15.30
C GLN A 494 8.33 9.53 -13.91
N TYR A 495 8.77 8.34 -13.53
CA TYR A 495 8.52 7.79 -12.20
C TYR A 495 9.78 7.15 -11.63
N ARG A 496 10.01 7.40 -10.33
CA ARG A 496 11.01 6.72 -9.51
C ARG A 496 10.36 6.29 -8.20
N ARG A 497 10.58 5.05 -7.78
CA ARG A 497 9.95 4.51 -6.55
C ARG A 497 10.23 5.36 -5.32
N PHE A 498 11.46 5.86 -5.18
CA PHE A 498 11.85 6.62 -4.00
C PHE A 498 12.52 7.94 -4.37
N THR A 499 12.19 9.00 -3.64
CA THR A 499 12.96 10.26 -3.68
C THR A 499 14.40 10.00 -3.26
N ARG A 500 15.32 10.84 -3.70
CA ARG A 500 16.73 10.76 -3.28
C ARG A 500 16.86 10.86 -1.77
N VAL A 501 16.12 11.78 -1.14
CA VAL A 501 16.10 11.96 0.32
C VAL A 501 15.74 10.67 1.06
N PHE A 502 14.69 9.97 0.60
CA PHE A 502 14.27 8.73 1.24
C PHE A 502 15.27 7.59 1.01
N SER A 503 15.85 7.50 -0.18
CA SER A 503 16.86 6.50 -0.50
C SER A 503 18.14 6.69 0.32
N ASP A 504 18.63 7.92 0.45
CA ASP A 504 19.79 8.25 1.29
C ASP A 504 19.54 7.92 2.77
N TYR A 505 18.33 8.20 3.25
CA TYR A 505 17.91 7.83 4.61
C TYR A 505 17.88 6.32 4.83
N ALA A 506 17.33 5.56 3.88
CA ALA A 506 17.12 4.13 4.03
C ALA A 506 18.41 3.32 3.82
N LEU A 507 19.22 3.67 2.82
CA LEU A 507 20.38 2.91 2.35
C LEU A 507 21.72 3.58 2.61
N GLY A 508 21.74 4.83 3.05
CA GLY A 508 22.95 5.62 3.17
C GLY A 508 23.59 5.85 1.80
N LYS A 509 24.91 5.69 1.70
CA LYS A 509 25.68 5.94 0.45
C LYS A 509 25.48 4.89 -0.64
N SER A 510 24.76 3.81 -0.37
CA SER A 510 24.53 2.70 -1.33
C SER A 510 23.48 3.01 -2.41
N VAL A 511 23.14 4.27 -2.59
CA VAL A 511 22.02 4.74 -3.45
C VAL A 511 22.30 4.59 -4.94
N GLU A 512 23.55 4.42 -5.36
CA GLU A 512 23.92 4.24 -6.78
C GLU A 512 23.20 3.07 -7.45
N VAL A 513 22.82 2.05 -6.67
CA VAL A 513 22.11 0.87 -7.16
C VAL A 513 20.70 1.18 -7.65
N LEU A 514 20.06 2.25 -7.14
CA LEU A 514 18.68 2.63 -7.50
C LEU A 514 18.62 3.72 -8.59
N GLY A 515 19.74 4.37 -8.87
CA GLY A 515 19.80 5.54 -9.76
C GLY A 515 19.54 5.24 -11.24
N THR A 516 19.49 3.99 -11.65
CA THR A 516 19.32 3.57 -13.05
C THR A 516 17.93 3.02 -13.39
N ALA A 517 17.08 2.79 -12.39
CA ALA A 517 15.72 2.28 -12.60
C ALA A 517 14.74 3.43 -12.84
N TRP A 518 14.81 4.00 -14.04
CA TRP A 518 13.86 5.01 -14.52
C TRP A 518 12.75 4.33 -15.30
N ASP A 519 11.54 4.47 -14.82
CA ASP A 519 10.37 4.01 -15.54
C ASP A 519 9.79 5.17 -16.34
N ARG A 520 9.61 4.92 -17.62
CA ARG A 520 8.92 5.83 -18.52
C ARG A 520 7.46 5.43 -18.57
N ILE A 521 6.60 6.28 -18.04
CA ILE A 521 5.16 6.13 -18.21
C ILE A 521 4.80 6.95 -19.44
N HIS A 522 4.47 6.27 -20.52
CA HIS A 522 4.00 6.91 -21.75
C HIS A 522 2.50 7.14 -21.72
#